data_d4c94feba3cce70e84d81732b5ddbb8b
#
_entry.id   d4c94feba3cce70e84d81732b5ddbb8b
#
_cell.length_a   1.000
_cell.length_b   1.000
_cell.length_c   1.000
_cell.angle_alpha   90.00
_cell.angle_beta   90.00
_cell.angle_gamma   90.00
#
_symmetry.space_group_name_H-M   'P 1'
#
loop_
_entity.id
_entity.type
_entity.pdbx_description
1 polymer ?
#
loop_
_entity_poly.entity_id
_entity_poly.type
_entity_poly.pdbx_seq_one_letter_code
_entity_poly.pdbx_strand_id
1 'polypeptide(L)'
;MGERLTTIPFQKIATKRKSLQVAEQILEAIRSGVYRPGDRLPPERVIAEQMGVSRPSIREALSALQLAGIVESRAGDGTYVTRVPGSHEETTNALSLLEKSASPVELLEARRILETAIVQAAVEKLTPESLAQIQKALGKMRSAADRRDYDAFSRANITFHLAIVRACHNPLLERAVTPLLTGMRQQLALEFRRRAYAPNSPFFERAYKLHANLLEAIASGEPEAAARAMRHHFEAIEESIRGE
;
A
#
# COMPACT_ATOMS: atom_id res chain seq x y z
N MET A 1 2.34 -53.13 -27.47
CA MET A 1 1.10 -52.43 -27.05
C MET A 1 1.48 -51.60 -25.85
N GLY A 2 1.76 -50.31 -26.06
CA GLY A 2 2.14 -49.38 -24.99
C GLY A 2 0.89 -48.72 -24.44
N GLU A 3 0.61 -48.94 -23.17
CA GLU A 3 -0.43 -48.23 -22.44
C GLU A 3 -0.09 -46.74 -22.40
N ARG A 4 -0.94 -45.91 -23.02
CA ARG A 4 -0.91 -44.46 -22.81
C ARG A 4 -1.46 -44.17 -21.40
N LEU A 5 -0.58 -43.85 -20.49
CA LEU A 5 -0.98 -43.22 -19.22
C LEU A 5 -1.70 -41.90 -19.55
N THR A 6 -3.01 -41.91 -19.41
CA THR A 6 -3.85 -40.72 -19.56
C THR A 6 -3.50 -39.75 -18.38
N THR A 7 -2.71 -38.72 -18.66
CA THR A 7 -2.40 -37.71 -17.67
C THR A 7 -3.69 -36.93 -17.36
N ILE A 8 -4.28 -37.18 -16.22
CA ILE A 8 -5.41 -36.40 -15.73
C ILE A 8 -4.84 -35.01 -15.35
N PRO A 9 -5.31 -33.92 -15.96
CA PRO A 9 -4.86 -32.59 -15.59
C PRO A 9 -5.42 -32.22 -14.21
N PHE A 10 -4.65 -32.43 -13.15
CA PHE A 10 -5.01 -31.98 -11.84
C PHE A 10 -4.98 -30.43 -11.83
N GLN A 11 -6.13 -29.80 -11.57
CA GLN A 11 -6.20 -28.38 -11.31
C GLN A 11 -5.75 -28.11 -9.87
N LYS A 12 -4.90 -27.07 -9.71
CA LYS A 12 -4.46 -26.64 -8.40
C LYS A 12 -5.67 -26.21 -7.57
N ILE A 13 -5.97 -26.90 -6.48
CA ILE A 13 -7.04 -26.50 -5.55
C ILE A 13 -6.62 -25.20 -4.92
N ALA A 14 -7.34 -24.12 -5.20
CA ALA A 14 -7.13 -22.83 -4.55
C ALA A 14 -7.57 -22.97 -3.08
N THR A 15 -6.62 -23.09 -2.17
CA THR A 15 -6.90 -23.02 -0.74
C THR A 15 -7.28 -21.59 -0.42
N LYS A 16 -8.48 -21.36 0.11
CA LYS A 16 -8.94 -20.02 0.53
C LYS A 16 -7.91 -19.44 1.51
N ARG A 17 -7.37 -18.25 1.22
CA ARG A 17 -6.34 -17.65 2.06
C ARG A 17 -6.85 -17.48 3.49
N LYS A 18 -6.01 -17.74 4.48
CA LYS A 18 -6.37 -17.62 5.90
C LYS A 18 -6.83 -16.20 6.25
N SER A 19 -6.23 -15.18 5.66
CA SER A 19 -6.63 -13.78 5.82
C SER A 19 -8.04 -13.48 5.31
N LEU A 20 -8.46 -14.13 4.21
CA LEU A 20 -9.82 -14.01 3.68
C LEU A 20 -10.85 -14.61 4.66
N GLN A 21 -10.56 -15.82 5.17
CA GLN A 21 -11.43 -16.47 6.16
C GLN A 21 -11.56 -15.66 7.46
N VAL A 22 -10.45 -15.03 7.89
CA VAL A 22 -10.44 -14.11 9.04
C VAL A 22 -11.35 -12.89 8.78
N ALA A 23 -11.21 -12.24 7.62
CA ALA A 23 -12.02 -11.08 7.27
C ALA A 23 -13.50 -11.44 7.17
N GLU A 24 -13.85 -12.59 6.59
CA GLU A 24 -15.23 -13.09 6.53
C GLU A 24 -15.83 -13.26 7.92
N GLN A 25 -15.10 -13.85 8.87
CA GLN A 25 -15.59 -14.04 10.23
C GLN A 25 -15.76 -12.72 10.99
N ILE A 26 -14.83 -11.77 10.82
CA ILE A 26 -14.96 -10.43 11.42
C ILE A 26 -16.17 -9.70 10.84
N LEU A 27 -16.37 -9.76 9.52
CA LEU A 27 -17.53 -9.15 8.85
C LEU A 27 -18.85 -9.76 9.34
N GLU A 28 -18.89 -11.07 9.51
CA GLU A 28 -20.09 -11.74 10.04
C GLU A 28 -20.36 -11.33 11.48
N ALA A 29 -19.36 -11.21 12.33
CA ALA A 29 -19.50 -10.72 13.69
C ALA A 29 -20.00 -9.26 13.76
N ILE A 30 -19.59 -8.42 12.80
CA ILE A 30 -20.10 -7.03 12.69
C ILE A 30 -21.55 -7.03 12.18
N ARG A 31 -21.90 -7.84 11.19
CA ARG A 31 -23.26 -7.95 10.63
C ARG A 31 -24.27 -8.51 11.61
N SER A 32 -23.87 -9.53 12.35
CA SER A 32 -24.71 -10.15 13.39
C SER A 32 -24.86 -9.26 14.64
N GLY A 33 -24.17 -8.11 14.69
CA GLY A 33 -24.24 -7.15 15.79
C GLY A 33 -23.45 -7.55 17.03
N VAL A 34 -22.58 -8.56 16.94
CA VAL A 34 -21.62 -8.91 18.01
C VAL A 34 -20.64 -7.75 18.24
N TYR A 35 -20.22 -7.10 17.15
CA TYR A 35 -19.49 -5.83 17.20
C TYR A 35 -20.29 -4.76 16.46
N ARG A 36 -20.50 -3.60 17.08
CA ARG A 36 -21.25 -2.47 16.55
C ARG A 36 -20.32 -1.32 16.19
N PRO A 37 -20.74 -0.37 15.34
CA PRO A 37 -19.97 0.86 15.12
C PRO A 37 -19.60 1.53 16.45
N GLY A 38 -18.31 1.86 16.61
CA GLY A 38 -17.73 2.38 17.84
C GLY A 38 -17.09 1.32 18.74
N ASP A 39 -17.42 0.03 18.58
CA ASP A 39 -16.83 -1.03 19.40
C ASP A 39 -15.36 -1.28 18.99
N ARG A 40 -14.56 -1.59 20.01
CA ARG A 40 -13.17 -2.03 19.83
C ARG A 40 -13.12 -3.53 19.57
N LEU A 41 -12.44 -3.92 18.50
CA LEU A 41 -12.13 -5.32 18.24
C LEU A 41 -11.07 -5.85 19.23
N PRO A 42 -11.05 -7.15 19.53
CA PRO A 42 -10.01 -7.75 20.33
C PRO A 42 -8.62 -7.49 19.72
N PRO A 43 -7.55 -7.43 20.54
CA PRO A 43 -6.18 -7.30 20.05
C PRO A 43 -5.83 -8.39 19.03
N GLU A 44 -5.01 -8.05 18.00
CA GLU A 44 -4.57 -8.98 16.96
C GLU A 44 -4.09 -10.33 17.50
N ARG A 45 -3.38 -10.31 18.65
CA ARG A 45 -2.88 -11.52 19.30
C ARG A 45 -4.03 -12.43 19.74
N VAL A 46 -5.06 -11.86 20.34
CA VAL A 46 -6.24 -12.60 20.83
C VAL A 46 -7.02 -13.21 19.68
N ILE A 47 -7.26 -12.42 18.60
CA ILE A 47 -7.94 -12.92 17.41
C ILE A 47 -7.12 -14.04 16.76
N ALA A 48 -5.80 -13.89 16.67
CA ALA A 48 -4.91 -14.91 16.10
C ALA A 48 -4.96 -16.23 16.87
N GLU A 49 -4.94 -16.16 18.20
CA GLU A 49 -5.07 -17.32 19.10
C GLU A 49 -6.45 -18.00 18.93
N GLN A 50 -7.53 -17.23 18.95
CA GLN A 50 -8.90 -17.76 18.82
C GLN A 50 -9.16 -18.43 17.47
N MET A 51 -8.61 -17.86 16.38
CA MET A 51 -8.82 -18.38 15.02
C MET A 51 -7.75 -19.40 14.59
N GLY A 52 -6.72 -19.66 15.39
CA GLY A 52 -5.63 -20.60 15.06
C GLY A 52 -4.83 -20.17 13.83
N VAL A 53 -4.64 -18.85 13.62
CA VAL A 53 -3.91 -18.29 12.47
C VAL A 53 -2.73 -17.43 12.90
N SER A 54 -1.85 -17.11 11.96
CA SER A 54 -0.73 -16.22 12.23
C SER A 54 -1.17 -14.76 12.38
N ARG A 55 -0.47 -13.98 13.21
CA ARG A 55 -0.71 -12.53 13.35
C ARG A 55 -0.61 -11.77 12.01
N PRO A 56 0.32 -12.09 11.09
CA PRO A 56 0.30 -11.52 9.74
C PRO A 56 -1.03 -11.69 9.00
N SER A 57 -1.66 -12.88 9.10
CA SER A 57 -2.98 -13.11 8.46
C SER A 57 -4.08 -12.24 9.05
N ILE A 58 -4.04 -11.97 10.37
CA ILE A 58 -4.95 -11.04 11.02
C ILE A 58 -4.72 -9.61 10.53
N ARG A 59 -3.47 -9.16 10.44
CA ARG A 59 -3.14 -7.81 9.95
C ARG A 59 -3.60 -7.59 8.52
N GLU A 60 -3.39 -8.57 7.67
CA GLU A 60 -3.83 -8.53 6.28
C GLU A 60 -5.36 -8.40 6.20
N ALA A 61 -6.09 -9.19 6.97
CA ALA A 61 -7.55 -9.11 7.05
C ALA A 61 -8.03 -7.75 7.56
N LEU A 62 -7.50 -7.26 8.68
CA LEU A 62 -7.86 -5.97 9.25
C LEU A 62 -7.51 -4.81 8.32
N SER A 63 -6.39 -4.90 7.60
CA SER A 63 -5.99 -3.90 6.61
C SER A 63 -6.98 -3.80 5.45
N ALA A 64 -7.49 -4.93 4.94
CA ALA A 64 -8.51 -4.93 3.89
C ALA A 64 -9.84 -4.35 4.39
N LEU A 65 -10.25 -4.69 5.61
CA LEU A 65 -11.45 -4.12 6.22
C LEU A 65 -11.32 -2.62 6.48
N GLN A 66 -10.10 -2.15 6.79
CA GLN A 66 -9.81 -0.73 6.94
C GLN A 66 -9.85 0.01 5.60
N LEU A 67 -9.32 -0.58 4.53
CA LEU A 67 -9.43 -0.04 3.17
C LEU A 67 -10.89 0.09 2.72
N ALA A 68 -11.73 -0.88 3.11
CA ALA A 68 -13.17 -0.85 2.86
C ALA A 68 -13.92 0.15 3.78
N GLY A 69 -13.23 0.81 4.72
CA GLY A 69 -13.83 1.73 5.67
C GLY A 69 -14.77 1.07 6.69
N ILE A 70 -14.61 -0.22 6.94
CA ILE A 70 -15.42 -1.00 7.88
C ILE A 70 -14.83 -0.94 9.29
N VAL A 71 -13.50 -0.86 9.39
CA VAL A 71 -12.79 -0.68 10.65
C VAL A 71 -11.77 0.46 10.52
N GLU A 72 -11.33 1.00 11.66
CA GLU A 72 -10.31 2.04 11.79
C GLU A 72 -9.27 1.60 12.81
N SER A 73 -7.98 1.69 12.46
CA SER A 73 -6.89 1.42 13.39
C SER A 73 -6.40 2.74 14.01
N ARG A 74 -6.43 2.83 15.34
CA ARG A 74 -5.93 3.95 16.12
C ARG A 74 -4.59 3.57 16.72
N ALA A 75 -3.55 4.35 16.40
CA ALA A 75 -2.18 4.05 16.82
C ALA A 75 -2.06 3.98 18.35
N GLY A 76 -1.56 2.85 18.87
CA GLY A 76 -1.39 2.62 20.32
C GLY A 76 -2.66 2.26 21.07
N ASP A 77 -3.84 2.36 20.45
CA ASP A 77 -5.13 2.14 21.11
C ASP A 77 -5.83 0.86 20.62
N GLY A 78 -5.90 0.62 19.33
CA GLY A 78 -6.49 -0.60 18.79
C GLY A 78 -7.27 -0.40 17.49
N THR A 79 -8.07 -1.40 17.12
CA THR A 79 -8.91 -1.36 15.92
C THR A 79 -10.38 -1.24 16.33
N TYR A 80 -11.11 -0.32 15.72
CA TYR A 80 -12.50 0.00 16.01
C TYR A 80 -13.39 -0.21 14.80
N VAL A 81 -14.61 -0.67 15.02
CA VAL A 81 -15.64 -0.77 13.96
C VAL A 81 -16.13 0.64 13.64
N THR A 82 -16.13 1.01 12.36
CA THR A 82 -16.61 2.32 11.90
C THR A 82 -18.04 2.25 11.39
N ARG A 83 -18.37 1.18 10.66
CA ARG A 83 -19.73 0.99 10.11
C ARG A 83 -20.03 -0.49 9.86
N VAL A 84 -21.33 -0.80 9.75
CA VAL A 84 -21.79 -2.09 9.23
C VAL A 84 -21.82 -2.00 7.70
N PRO A 85 -21.30 -3.01 6.95
CA PRO A 85 -21.43 -3.04 5.51
C PRO A 85 -22.90 -3.06 5.07
N GLY A 86 -23.30 -2.10 4.23
CA GLY A 86 -24.71 -1.92 3.84
C GLY A 86 -25.24 -2.95 2.83
N SER A 87 -24.34 -3.62 2.08
CA SER A 87 -24.72 -4.59 1.06
C SER A 87 -23.75 -5.77 0.98
N HIS A 88 -24.24 -6.86 0.37
CA HIS A 88 -23.41 -8.03 0.05
C HIS A 88 -22.28 -7.65 -0.94
N GLU A 89 -22.55 -6.72 -1.82
CA GLU A 89 -21.60 -6.22 -2.82
C GLU A 89 -20.43 -5.46 -2.17
N GLU A 90 -20.68 -4.61 -1.17
CA GLU A 90 -19.62 -3.93 -0.40
C GLU A 90 -18.72 -4.92 0.33
N THR A 91 -19.30 -5.99 0.87
CA THR A 91 -18.57 -7.07 1.53
C THR A 91 -17.73 -7.84 0.53
N THR A 92 -18.32 -8.19 -0.61
CA THR A 92 -17.62 -8.89 -1.70
C THR A 92 -16.47 -8.05 -2.22
N ASN A 93 -16.64 -6.73 -2.33
CA ASN A 93 -15.55 -5.82 -2.71
C ASN A 93 -14.43 -5.76 -1.68
N ALA A 94 -14.76 -5.71 -0.37
CA ALA A 94 -13.75 -5.77 0.69
C ALA A 94 -12.98 -7.11 0.69
N LEU A 95 -13.69 -8.22 0.48
CA LEU A 95 -13.08 -9.56 0.40
C LEU A 95 -12.31 -9.76 -0.90
N SER A 96 -12.77 -9.21 -2.02
CA SER A 96 -12.05 -9.27 -3.30
C SER A 96 -10.70 -8.55 -3.27
N LEU A 97 -10.51 -7.59 -2.38
CA LEU A 97 -9.20 -6.98 -2.13
C LEU A 97 -8.22 -7.99 -1.52
N LEU A 98 -8.72 -8.97 -0.76
CA LEU A 98 -7.89 -10.07 -0.21
C LEU A 98 -7.71 -11.22 -1.21
N GLU A 99 -8.74 -11.54 -1.99
CA GLU A 99 -8.66 -12.57 -3.05
C GLU A 99 -7.73 -12.14 -4.17
N LYS A 100 -7.84 -10.88 -4.54
CA LYS A 100 -6.98 -10.20 -5.51
C LYS A 100 -5.90 -9.41 -4.76
N SER A 101 -5.16 -10.01 -3.83
CA SER A 101 -3.94 -9.34 -3.41
C SER A 101 -3.06 -9.23 -4.65
N ALA A 102 -3.15 -8.08 -5.30
CA ALA A 102 -2.27 -7.72 -6.40
C ALA A 102 -0.85 -8.06 -5.97
N SER A 103 -0.09 -8.74 -6.81
CA SER A 103 1.31 -9.02 -6.47
C SER A 103 2.02 -7.67 -6.27
N PRO A 104 3.09 -7.59 -5.49
CA PRO A 104 3.89 -6.37 -5.41
C PRO A 104 4.27 -5.81 -6.78
N VAL A 105 4.46 -6.68 -7.76
CA VAL A 105 4.78 -6.31 -9.15
C VAL A 105 3.59 -5.64 -9.83
N GLU A 106 2.37 -6.20 -9.69
CA GLU A 106 1.15 -5.60 -10.25
C GLU A 106 0.82 -4.24 -9.61
N LEU A 107 1.05 -4.09 -8.29
CA LEU A 107 0.90 -2.80 -7.62
C LEU A 107 1.92 -1.76 -8.10
N LEU A 108 3.17 -2.16 -8.32
CA LEU A 108 4.20 -1.29 -8.87
C LEU A 108 3.86 -0.86 -10.29
N GLU A 109 3.43 -1.79 -11.14
CA GLU A 109 3.04 -1.51 -12.52
C GLU A 109 1.87 -0.51 -12.57
N ALA A 110 0.81 -0.76 -11.80
CA ALA A 110 -0.34 0.14 -11.70
C ALA A 110 0.08 1.54 -11.23
N ARG A 111 0.92 1.63 -10.21
CA ARG A 111 1.45 2.90 -9.71
C ARG A 111 2.31 3.61 -10.75
N ARG A 112 3.23 2.89 -11.40
CA ARG A 112 4.10 3.44 -12.44
C ARG A 112 3.28 4.09 -13.56
N ILE A 113 2.24 3.41 -14.04
CA ILE A 113 1.36 3.93 -15.10
C ILE A 113 0.60 5.18 -14.61
N LEU A 114 -0.08 5.08 -13.46
CA LEU A 114 -0.93 6.15 -12.96
C LEU A 114 -0.11 7.36 -12.49
N GLU A 115 0.93 7.15 -11.71
CA GLU A 115 1.70 8.27 -11.15
C GLU A 115 2.56 8.97 -12.20
N THR A 116 2.96 8.29 -13.28
CA THR A 116 3.62 8.93 -14.42
C THR A 116 2.66 9.89 -15.15
N ALA A 117 1.42 9.50 -15.37
CA ALA A 117 0.42 10.39 -15.98
C ALA A 117 0.01 11.54 -15.01
N ILE A 118 -0.12 11.22 -13.73
CA ILE A 118 -0.48 12.18 -12.68
C ILE A 118 0.59 13.26 -12.51
N VAL A 119 1.88 12.91 -12.53
CA VAL A 119 2.94 13.90 -12.35
C VAL A 119 2.99 14.92 -13.49
N GLN A 120 2.70 14.52 -14.73
CA GLN A 120 2.55 15.46 -15.87
C GLN A 120 1.42 16.46 -15.61
N ALA A 121 0.23 15.96 -15.26
CA ALA A 121 -0.91 16.81 -14.94
C ALA A 121 -0.69 17.69 -13.70
N ALA A 122 0.11 17.21 -12.74
CA ALA A 122 0.49 17.98 -11.55
C ALA A 122 1.41 19.15 -11.91
N VAL A 123 2.38 18.94 -12.81
CA VAL A 123 3.31 20.00 -13.26
C VAL A 123 2.57 21.09 -14.00
N GLU A 124 1.61 20.75 -14.88
CA GLU A 124 0.77 21.72 -15.61
C GLU A 124 -0.06 22.63 -14.69
N LYS A 125 -0.37 22.15 -13.47
CA LYS A 125 -1.22 22.84 -12.48
C LYS A 125 -0.44 23.26 -11.23
N LEU A 126 0.88 23.17 -11.28
CA LEU A 126 1.74 23.39 -10.13
C LEU A 126 1.61 24.82 -9.63
N THR A 127 1.33 24.96 -8.33
CA THR A 127 1.35 26.25 -7.64
C THR A 127 2.54 26.32 -6.66
N PRO A 128 3.00 27.51 -6.26
CA PRO A 128 4.03 27.65 -5.23
C PRO A 128 3.68 26.89 -3.94
N GLU A 129 2.39 26.90 -3.56
CA GLU A 129 1.90 26.24 -2.34
C GLU A 129 1.98 24.71 -2.47
N SER A 130 1.57 24.16 -3.62
CA SER A 130 1.66 22.70 -3.85
C SER A 130 3.11 22.24 -3.96
N LEU A 131 3.99 23.01 -4.61
CA LEU A 131 5.43 22.74 -4.64
C LEU A 131 6.02 22.73 -3.23
N ALA A 132 5.68 23.71 -2.40
CA ALA A 132 6.14 23.77 -1.01
C ALA A 132 5.68 22.54 -0.18
N GLN A 133 4.48 22.01 -0.45
CA GLN A 133 4.01 20.78 0.23
C GLN A 133 4.83 19.54 -0.21
N ILE A 134 5.18 19.42 -1.49
CA ILE A 134 6.04 18.34 -1.99
C ILE A 134 7.44 18.45 -1.36
N GLN A 135 8.03 19.65 -1.33
CA GLN A 135 9.32 19.93 -0.68
C GLN A 135 9.30 19.57 0.81
N LYS A 136 8.25 19.97 1.53
CA LYS A 136 8.06 19.64 2.96
C LYS A 136 8.01 18.12 3.19
N ALA A 137 7.34 17.39 2.31
CA ALA A 137 7.28 15.93 2.40
C ALA A 137 8.66 15.29 2.17
N LEU A 138 9.44 15.78 1.20
CA LEU A 138 10.82 15.34 0.97
C LEU A 138 11.72 15.64 2.16
N GLY A 139 11.57 16.82 2.79
CA GLY A 139 12.30 17.18 4.01
C GLY A 139 12.04 16.21 5.18
N LYS A 140 10.79 15.73 5.33
CA LYS A 140 10.46 14.68 6.31
C LYS A 140 11.14 13.34 5.97
N MET A 141 11.25 13.00 4.67
CA MET A 141 11.99 11.80 4.24
C MET A 141 13.47 11.93 4.61
N ARG A 142 14.11 13.10 4.36
CA ARG A 142 15.51 13.34 4.76
C ARG A 142 15.69 13.14 6.26
N SER A 143 14.88 13.81 7.07
CA SER A 143 14.94 13.68 8.53
C SER A 143 14.77 12.24 9.03
N ALA A 144 13.92 11.45 8.37
CA ALA A 144 13.72 10.05 8.72
C ALA A 144 14.92 9.19 8.26
N ALA A 145 15.50 9.48 7.09
CA ALA A 145 16.71 8.83 6.57
C ALA A 145 17.90 9.03 7.49
N ASP A 146 18.12 10.28 7.95
CA ASP A 146 19.24 10.64 8.86
C ASP A 146 19.14 9.88 10.19
N ARG A 147 17.93 9.66 10.68
CA ARG A 147 17.68 8.84 11.90
C ARG A 147 17.61 7.35 11.63
N ARG A 148 17.71 6.92 10.37
CA ARG A 148 17.50 5.53 9.92
C ARG A 148 16.17 4.94 10.41
N ASP A 149 15.11 5.76 10.48
CA ASP A 149 13.76 5.36 10.89
C ASP A 149 12.95 4.95 9.66
N TYR A 150 12.89 3.64 9.39
CA TYR A 150 12.15 3.10 8.24
C TYR A 150 10.66 3.44 8.28
N ASP A 151 10.02 3.39 9.43
CA ASP A 151 8.58 3.62 9.53
C ASP A 151 8.23 5.08 9.27
N ALA A 152 9.03 6.02 9.81
CA ALA A 152 8.88 7.44 9.51
C ALA A 152 9.19 7.73 8.03
N PHE A 153 10.25 7.11 7.47
CA PHE A 153 10.61 7.24 6.05
C PHE A 153 9.48 6.76 5.15
N SER A 154 8.94 5.57 5.41
CA SER A 154 7.84 4.99 4.64
C SER A 154 6.55 5.83 4.70
N ARG A 155 6.21 6.42 5.86
CA ARG A 155 5.09 7.37 5.96
C ARG A 155 5.34 8.66 5.18
N ALA A 156 6.55 9.21 5.26
CA ALA A 156 6.94 10.40 4.52
C ALA A 156 6.94 10.18 3.01
N ASN A 157 7.36 8.99 2.54
CA ASN A 157 7.27 8.55 1.16
C ASN A 157 5.83 8.61 0.63
N ILE A 158 4.87 8.00 1.33
CA ILE A 158 3.45 8.09 0.96
C ILE A 158 2.99 9.56 0.91
N THR A 159 3.38 10.36 1.90
CA THR A 159 3.01 11.78 1.95
C THR A 159 3.57 12.55 0.75
N PHE A 160 4.78 12.22 0.29
CA PHE A 160 5.42 12.82 -0.88
C PHE A 160 4.63 12.52 -2.16
N HIS A 161 4.31 11.27 -2.43
CA HIS A 161 3.52 10.88 -3.60
C HIS A 161 2.11 11.48 -3.56
N LEU A 162 1.45 11.49 -2.39
CA LEU A 162 0.13 12.13 -2.24
C LEU A 162 0.20 13.65 -2.46
N ALA A 163 1.30 14.32 -2.08
CA ALA A 163 1.45 15.75 -2.35
C ALA A 163 1.52 16.05 -3.85
N ILE A 164 2.18 15.18 -4.64
CA ILE A 164 2.17 15.28 -6.11
C ILE A 164 0.76 15.08 -6.66
N VAL A 165 0.03 14.06 -6.19
CA VAL A 165 -1.35 13.81 -6.63
C VAL A 165 -2.27 15.00 -6.33
N ARG A 166 -2.13 15.61 -5.15
CA ARG A 166 -2.90 16.79 -4.73
C ARG A 166 -2.63 18.02 -5.59
N ALA A 167 -1.42 18.15 -6.13
CA ALA A 167 -1.07 19.23 -7.05
C ALA A 167 -1.88 19.19 -8.37
N CYS A 168 -2.52 18.05 -8.69
CA CYS A 168 -3.50 17.99 -9.80
C CYS A 168 -4.82 18.70 -9.50
N HIS A 169 -5.07 19.12 -8.25
CA HIS A 169 -6.34 19.70 -7.79
C HIS A 169 -7.58 18.85 -8.14
N ASN A 170 -7.43 17.52 -8.13
CA ASN A 170 -8.49 16.56 -8.43
C ASN A 170 -8.61 15.50 -7.30
N PRO A 171 -9.61 15.64 -6.40
CA PRO A 171 -9.80 14.71 -5.27
C PRO A 171 -10.09 13.26 -5.70
N LEU A 172 -10.56 13.03 -6.92
CA LEU A 172 -10.81 11.66 -7.42
C LEU A 172 -9.49 10.92 -7.65
N LEU A 173 -8.44 11.61 -8.13
CA LEU A 173 -7.11 11.01 -8.29
C LEU A 173 -6.52 10.62 -6.95
N GLU A 174 -6.67 11.45 -5.92
CA GLU A 174 -6.21 11.11 -4.57
C GLU A 174 -6.92 9.85 -4.03
N ARG A 175 -8.25 9.77 -4.17
CA ARG A 175 -9.02 8.58 -3.76
C ARG A 175 -8.61 7.32 -4.52
N ALA A 176 -8.32 7.43 -5.81
CA ALA A 176 -7.91 6.30 -6.65
C ALA A 176 -6.50 5.79 -6.30
N VAL A 177 -5.54 6.69 -6.02
CA VAL A 177 -4.13 6.32 -5.81
C VAL A 177 -3.82 5.93 -4.37
N THR A 178 -4.51 6.50 -3.38
CA THR A 178 -4.26 6.22 -1.95
C THR A 178 -4.25 4.73 -1.61
N PRO A 179 -5.20 3.89 -2.07
CA PRO A 179 -5.17 2.46 -1.80
C PRO A 179 -3.92 1.75 -2.37
N LEU A 180 -3.45 2.17 -3.54
CA LEU A 180 -2.26 1.59 -4.17
C LEU A 180 -0.98 1.93 -3.38
N LEU A 181 -0.86 3.17 -2.91
CA LEU A 181 0.26 3.62 -2.07
C LEU A 181 0.32 2.87 -0.73
N THR A 182 -0.83 2.73 -0.07
CA THR A 182 -0.91 2.06 1.24
C THR A 182 -0.77 0.55 1.11
N GLY A 183 -1.35 -0.07 0.09
CA GLY A 183 -1.25 -1.51 -0.19
C GLY A 183 0.20 -1.95 -0.43
N MET A 184 0.94 -1.22 -1.25
CA MET A 184 2.35 -1.50 -1.51
C MET A 184 3.21 -1.43 -0.23
N ARG A 185 2.97 -0.41 0.62
CA ARG A 185 3.66 -0.32 1.91
C ARG A 185 3.44 -1.56 2.77
N GLN A 186 2.23 -2.09 2.80
CA GLN A 186 1.89 -3.26 3.61
C GLN A 186 2.58 -4.53 3.08
N GLN A 187 2.59 -4.71 1.76
CA GLN A 187 3.15 -5.91 1.13
C GLN A 187 4.68 -5.95 1.16
N LEU A 188 5.34 -4.83 0.94
CA LEU A 188 6.80 -4.75 0.84
C LEU A 188 7.49 -4.26 2.13
N ALA A 189 6.72 -3.92 3.16
CA ALA A 189 7.27 -3.34 4.40
C ALA A 189 8.36 -4.21 5.03
N LEU A 190 8.18 -5.52 5.08
CA LEU A 190 9.13 -6.44 5.71
C LEU A 190 10.44 -6.51 4.90
N GLU A 191 10.34 -6.63 3.58
CA GLU A 191 11.50 -6.73 2.69
C GLU A 191 12.30 -5.42 2.67
N PHE A 192 11.63 -4.29 2.51
CA PHE A 192 12.30 -2.99 2.53
C PHE A 192 12.90 -2.64 3.88
N ARG A 193 12.23 -3.03 4.98
CA ARG A 193 12.79 -2.86 6.33
C ARG A 193 14.06 -3.69 6.51
N ARG A 194 14.08 -4.94 6.05
CA ARG A 194 15.25 -5.79 6.09
C ARG A 194 16.42 -5.17 5.32
N ARG A 195 16.16 -4.64 4.14
CA ARG A 195 17.17 -3.93 3.33
C ARG A 195 17.66 -2.64 3.97
N ALA A 196 16.74 -1.86 4.55
CA ALA A 196 17.08 -0.58 5.20
C ALA A 196 18.02 -0.75 6.39
N TYR A 197 17.86 -1.84 7.14
CA TYR A 197 18.67 -2.13 8.32
C TYR A 197 19.82 -3.12 8.09
N ALA A 198 20.05 -3.57 6.86
CA ALA A 198 21.22 -4.36 6.53
C ALA A 198 22.51 -3.56 6.82
N PRO A 199 23.60 -4.22 7.24
CA PRO A 199 24.90 -3.56 7.46
C PRO A 199 25.35 -2.77 6.22
N ASN A 200 25.80 -1.55 6.43
CA ASN A 200 26.26 -0.63 5.37
C ASN A 200 25.26 -0.40 4.23
N SER A 201 23.98 -0.60 4.46
CA SER A 201 22.95 -0.44 3.44
C SER A 201 22.83 1.02 2.98
N PRO A 202 22.90 1.28 1.68
CA PRO A 202 22.64 2.59 1.10
C PRO A 202 21.15 2.89 0.91
N PHE A 203 20.27 2.07 1.42
CA PHE A 203 18.82 2.11 1.16
C PHE A 203 18.23 3.51 1.32
N PHE A 204 18.43 4.13 2.48
CA PHE A 204 17.83 5.44 2.77
C PHE A 204 18.36 6.53 1.84
N GLU A 205 19.68 6.54 1.58
CA GLU A 205 20.30 7.54 0.72
C GLU A 205 19.88 7.37 -0.74
N ARG A 206 19.88 6.13 -1.26
CA ARG A 206 19.42 5.86 -2.62
C ARG A 206 17.95 6.22 -2.80
N ALA A 207 17.08 5.80 -1.88
CA ALA A 207 15.67 6.10 -1.95
C ALA A 207 15.41 7.61 -1.84
N TYR A 208 16.08 8.32 -0.93
CA TYR A 208 15.96 9.78 -0.83
C TYR A 208 16.39 10.47 -2.13
N LYS A 209 17.53 10.08 -2.71
CA LYS A 209 18.07 10.67 -3.94
C LYS A 209 17.10 10.53 -5.13
N LEU A 210 16.45 9.37 -5.27
CA LEU A 210 15.44 9.18 -6.31
C LEU A 210 14.27 10.16 -6.17
N HIS A 211 13.81 10.42 -4.95
CA HIS A 211 12.72 11.38 -4.70
C HIS A 211 13.18 12.83 -4.86
N ALA A 212 14.45 13.14 -4.51
CA ALA A 212 15.04 14.45 -4.73
C ALA A 212 15.13 14.79 -6.22
N ASN A 213 15.59 13.84 -7.03
CA ASN A 213 15.66 13.99 -8.49
C ASN A 213 14.26 14.19 -9.11
N LEU A 214 13.26 13.47 -8.58
CA LEU A 214 11.88 13.64 -9.03
C LEU A 214 11.34 15.04 -8.67
N LEU A 215 11.61 15.54 -7.46
CA LEU A 215 11.23 16.89 -7.07
C LEU A 215 11.90 17.96 -7.95
N GLU A 216 13.17 17.79 -8.27
CA GLU A 216 13.91 18.69 -9.17
C GLU A 216 13.25 18.74 -10.55
N ALA A 217 12.89 17.58 -11.12
CA ALA A 217 12.18 17.49 -12.38
C ALA A 217 10.77 18.11 -12.34
N ILE A 218 10.05 17.99 -11.21
CA ILE A 218 8.76 18.66 -11.02
C ILE A 218 8.96 20.19 -10.96
N ALA A 219 9.98 20.64 -10.22
CA ALA A 219 10.26 22.07 -10.05
C ALA A 219 10.74 22.77 -11.32
N SER A 220 11.27 22.01 -12.30
CA SER A 220 11.63 22.58 -13.61
C SER A 220 10.44 23.07 -14.42
N GLY A 221 9.22 22.63 -14.08
CA GLY A 221 7.99 23.01 -14.79
C GLY A 221 7.78 22.26 -16.11
N GLU A 222 8.63 21.26 -16.42
CA GLU A 222 8.58 20.50 -17.67
C GLU A 222 7.85 19.16 -17.45
N PRO A 223 6.59 18.97 -17.93
CA PRO A 223 5.81 17.75 -17.68
C PRO A 223 6.50 16.47 -18.12
N GLU A 224 7.17 16.49 -19.29
CA GLU A 224 7.89 15.32 -19.81
C GLU A 224 9.15 14.98 -18.99
N ALA A 225 9.85 15.98 -18.44
CA ALA A 225 10.99 15.75 -17.56
C ALA A 225 10.52 15.07 -16.26
N ALA A 226 9.44 15.55 -15.67
CA ALA A 226 8.84 14.95 -14.47
C ALA A 226 8.34 13.51 -14.73
N ALA A 227 7.73 13.26 -15.90
CA ALA A 227 7.29 11.92 -16.30
C ALA A 227 8.49 10.95 -16.46
N ARG A 228 9.59 11.39 -17.07
CA ARG A 228 10.81 10.58 -17.17
C ARG A 228 11.39 10.27 -15.79
N ALA A 229 11.45 11.27 -14.92
CA ALA A 229 11.95 11.07 -13.55
C ALA A 229 11.08 10.11 -12.74
N MET A 230 9.74 10.17 -12.91
CA MET A 230 8.81 9.24 -12.26
C MET A 230 8.99 7.81 -12.79
N ARG A 231 9.14 7.61 -14.10
CA ARG A 231 9.44 6.28 -14.67
C ARG A 231 10.73 5.72 -14.10
N HIS A 232 11.81 6.48 -14.11
CA HIS A 232 13.11 6.07 -13.56
C HIS A 232 13.02 5.73 -12.06
N HIS A 233 12.21 6.49 -11.31
CA HIS A 233 11.95 6.20 -9.89
C HIS A 233 11.36 4.79 -9.70
N PHE A 234 10.39 4.39 -10.53
CA PHE A 234 9.78 3.05 -10.45
C PHE A 234 10.71 1.94 -10.96
N GLU A 235 11.46 2.19 -12.04
CA GLU A 235 12.48 1.25 -12.57
C GLU A 235 13.50 0.89 -11.50
N ALA A 236 14.04 1.87 -10.78
CA ALA A 236 14.98 1.65 -9.68
C ALA A 236 14.37 0.85 -8.50
N ILE A 237 13.06 0.96 -8.26
CA ILE A 237 12.35 0.15 -7.26
C ILE A 237 12.22 -1.29 -7.76
N GLU A 238 11.84 -1.49 -9.03
CA GLU A 238 11.70 -2.83 -9.65
C GLU A 238 13.03 -3.58 -9.64
N GLU A 239 14.13 -2.94 -10.03
CA GLU A 239 15.49 -3.49 -9.95
C GLU A 239 15.84 -3.90 -8.52
N SER A 240 15.56 -3.02 -7.58
CA SER A 240 15.79 -3.31 -6.16
C SER A 240 15.00 -4.53 -5.67
N ILE A 241 13.78 -4.79 -6.17
CA ILE A 241 12.98 -5.96 -5.77
C ILE A 241 13.50 -7.24 -6.43
N ARG A 242 13.98 -7.18 -7.67
CA ARG A 242 14.54 -8.32 -8.39
C ARG A 242 15.89 -8.78 -7.81
N GLY A 243 16.57 -7.94 -7.03
CA GLY A 243 17.85 -8.29 -6.40
C GLY A 243 19.07 -8.01 -7.27
N GLU A 244 18.92 -7.14 -8.29
CA GLU A 244 20.00 -6.63 -9.13
C GLU A 244 20.66 -5.39 -8.54
#